data_5e5fa95ffa6bc957e9c16425b95dd041
#
_entry.id   5e5fa95ffa6bc957e9c16425b95dd041
#
_cell.length_a   1.000
_cell.length_b   1.000
_cell.length_c   1.000
_cell.angle_alpha   90.00
_cell.angle_beta   90.00
_cell.angle_gamma   90.00
#
_symmetry.space_group_name_H-M   'P 1'
#
loop_
_entity.id
_entity.type
_entity.pdbx_description
1 polymer ?
#
loop_
_entity_poly.entity_id
_entity_poly.type
_entity_poly.pdbx_seq_one_letter_code
_entity_poly.pdbx_strand_id
1 'polypeptide(L)'
;MNTLNFQPEVHARITELVSGIKKGSEHPFVTFIVTDKSLHLIGGATEKLIMTTLDRASDCTLDNAAFSFSATAFANLWLCQTNHIVQKETISLQLRHDNQQDGVVLEGRTELNSFRYALAQPACEHHLAFFDSVMTHPKQIIEAKQALAICQLANTCTPFSVFEVNKDSNRVQIERDNDIIPFALPKGMNIDIDMALTPEAKHSLESIAQTTQSETLSVYIDDEQAMFSDGEQVYCHSLAPLRAYRERQQQHFELEAKVVIDVLEFKAERDNFQKIEEIKKTNQALLYLTPESMYFASLAPKVGALMALTTKSIITSQEQLYSVNLNALSNVRIKDITSADQVKMTVLRSAQGELKLGFHNDEDGKHPYYSVPLERALPLLPELKRIIDISQLSSDKPEQNDLFGFDDV
;
A
#
# COMPACT_ATOMS: atom_id res chain seq x y z
N MET A 1 -46.79 13.13 -0.89
CA MET A 1 -45.64 14.04 -0.94
C MET A 1 -44.74 13.60 0.20
N ASN A 2 -43.57 13.14 -0.09
CA ASN A 2 -42.66 12.59 0.95
C ASN A 2 -41.61 13.62 1.26
N THR A 3 -41.40 13.91 2.54
CA THR A 3 -40.35 14.83 2.99
C THR A 3 -39.17 14.02 3.51
N LEU A 4 -37.98 14.27 2.99
CA LEU A 4 -36.74 13.71 3.45
C LEU A 4 -36.05 14.73 4.35
N ASN A 5 -35.87 14.41 5.63
CA ASN A 5 -35.25 15.27 6.60
C ASN A 5 -33.82 14.79 6.88
N PHE A 6 -32.86 15.66 6.58
CA PHE A 6 -31.44 15.40 6.80
C PHE A 6 -31.01 16.18 8.06
N GLN A 7 -30.78 15.44 9.13
CA GLN A 7 -30.33 16.00 10.38
C GLN A 7 -28.87 16.52 10.26
N PRO A 8 -28.46 17.49 11.09
CA PRO A 8 -27.11 18.10 11.03
C PRO A 8 -25.98 17.08 11.09
N GLU A 9 -26.14 15.98 11.80
CA GLU A 9 -25.16 14.92 12.00
C GLU A 9 -24.78 14.24 10.69
N VAL A 10 -25.67 14.23 9.70
CA VAL A 10 -25.45 13.58 8.39
C VAL A 10 -24.94 14.55 7.32
N HIS A 11 -24.91 15.87 7.59
CA HIS A 11 -24.55 16.87 6.57
C HIS A 11 -23.13 16.64 6.03
N ALA A 12 -22.17 16.34 6.89
CA ALA A 12 -20.79 16.09 6.50
C ALA A 12 -20.70 14.85 5.58
N ARG A 13 -21.43 13.80 5.90
CA ARG A 13 -21.47 12.53 5.16
C ARG A 13 -22.08 12.72 3.76
N ILE A 14 -23.19 13.44 3.67
CA ILE A 14 -23.82 13.76 2.36
C ILE A 14 -22.90 14.65 1.53
N THR A 15 -22.23 15.63 2.16
CA THR A 15 -21.29 16.51 1.48
C THR A 15 -20.08 15.74 0.96
N GLU A 16 -19.57 14.78 1.73
CA GLU A 16 -18.49 13.90 1.30
C GLU A 16 -18.93 13.01 0.12
N LEU A 17 -20.11 12.38 0.21
CA LEU A 17 -20.69 11.59 -0.86
C LEU A 17 -20.78 12.40 -2.16
N VAL A 18 -21.31 13.63 -2.09
CA VAL A 18 -21.45 14.52 -3.23
C VAL A 18 -20.10 14.96 -3.80
N SER A 19 -19.13 15.29 -2.94
CA SER A 19 -17.78 15.70 -3.36
C SER A 19 -16.94 14.55 -3.92
N GLY A 20 -17.24 13.32 -3.52
CA GLY A 20 -16.58 12.10 -4.00
C GLY A 20 -16.92 11.76 -5.46
N ILE A 21 -17.99 12.37 -6.01
CA ILE A 21 -18.42 12.10 -7.39
C ILE A 21 -17.58 12.96 -8.34
N LYS A 22 -16.61 12.36 -9.00
CA LYS A 22 -15.73 13.04 -9.96
C LYS A 22 -16.47 13.37 -11.27
N LYS A 23 -16.17 14.55 -11.86
CA LYS A 23 -16.57 14.86 -13.22
C LYS A 23 -16.02 13.81 -14.18
N GLY A 24 -16.90 13.16 -14.97
CA GLY A 24 -16.50 12.16 -15.95
C GLY A 24 -16.43 10.73 -15.39
N SER A 25 -16.97 10.47 -14.20
CA SER A 25 -17.15 9.09 -13.72
C SER A 25 -18.13 8.34 -14.63
N GLU A 26 -17.92 7.03 -14.78
CA GLU A 26 -18.83 6.15 -15.58
C GLU A 26 -20.25 6.14 -15.02
N HIS A 27 -20.41 6.35 -13.72
CA HIS A 27 -21.69 6.32 -13.00
C HIS A 27 -21.93 7.64 -12.25
N PRO A 28 -22.24 8.76 -12.97
CA PRO A 28 -22.38 10.08 -12.36
C PRO A 28 -23.76 10.25 -11.69
N PHE A 29 -24.10 9.34 -10.78
CA PHE A 29 -25.40 9.30 -10.11
C PHE A 29 -25.26 9.30 -8.60
N VAL A 30 -26.30 9.79 -7.92
CA VAL A 30 -26.62 9.49 -6.53
C VAL A 30 -27.86 8.64 -6.53
N THR A 31 -27.75 7.42 -6.01
CA THR A 31 -28.86 6.47 -5.95
C THR A 31 -29.46 6.45 -4.56
N PHE A 32 -30.76 6.54 -4.51
CA PHE A 32 -31.59 6.41 -3.32
C PHE A 32 -32.22 5.04 -3.32
N ILE A 33 -32.05 4.30 -2.22
CA ILE A 33 -32.68 3.01 -2.00
C ILE A 33 -33.50 3.13 -0.72
N VAL A 34 -34.81 3.01 -0.84
CA VAL A 34 -35.74 3.08 0.27
C VAL A 34 -36.10 1.66 0.66
N THR A 35 -35.83 1.30 1.90
CA THR A 35 -36.25 0.04 2.52
C THR A 35 -37.35 0.29 3.55
N ASP A 36 -37.88 -0.74 4.18
CA ASP A 36 -38.92 -0.60 5.22
C ASP A 36 -38.46 0.27 6.42
N LYS A 37 -37.15 0.30 6.72
CA LYS A 37 -36.61 0.96 7.91
C LYS A 37 -35.67 2.12 7.60
N SER A 38 -35.05 2.13 6.44
CA SER A 38 -33.92 3.02 6.15
C SER A 38 -34.01 3.59 4.75
N LEU A 39 -33.35 4.75 4.60
CA LEU A 39 -33.04 5.37 3.33
C LEU A 39 -31.52 5.28 3.13
N HIS A 40 -31.09 4.67 2.05
CA HIS A 40 -29.69 4.58 1.70
C HIS A 40 -29.38 5.48 0.52
N LEU A 41 -28.35 6.30 0.65
CA LEU A 41 -27.82 7.13 -0.44
C LEU A 41 -26.47 6.56 -0.86
N ILE A 42 -26.33 6.26 -2.14
CA ILE A 42 -25.11 5.70 -2.71
C ILE A 42 -24.59 6.62 -3.79
N GLY A 43 -23.30 6.92 -3.75
CA GLY A 43 -22.62 7.71 -4.75
C GLY A 43 -21.12 7.48 -4.72
N GLY A 44 -20.41 8.08 -5.65
CA GLY A 44 -18.96 7.95 -5.77
C GLY A 44 -18.54 7.57 -7.19
N ALA A 45 -17.29 7.14 -7.32
CA ALA A 45 -16.72 6.60 -8.55
C ALA A 45 -16.50 5.09 -8.40
N THR A 46 -16.26 4.40 -9.51
CA THR A 46 -15.99 2.94 -9.52
C THR A 46 -14.86 2.55 -8.56
N GLU A 47 -13.88 3.44 -8.36
CA GLU A 47 -12.74 3.19 -7.48
C GLU A 47 -13.06 3.43 -5.99
N LYS A 48 -14.07 4.28 -5.70
CA LYS A 48 -14.52 4.60 -4.34
C LYS A 48 -16.03 4.84 -4.34
N LEU A 49 -16.78 3.93 -3.74
CA LEU A 49 -18.21 4.09 -3.48
C LEU A 49 -18.44 4.44 -2.01
N ILE A 50 -19.43 5.29 -1.79
CA ILE A 50 -19.86 5.72 -0.45
C ILE A 50 -21.34 5.45 -0.34
N MET A 51 -21.77 4.80 0.75
CA MET A 51 -23.16 4.66 1.13
C MET A 51 -23.38 5.34 2.48
N THR A 52 -24.41 6.15 2.55
CA THR A 52 -24.88 6.76 3.80
C THR A 52 -26.27 6.22 4.11
N THR A 53 -26.46 5.68 5.30
CA THR A 53 -27.74 5.16 5.77
C THR A 53 -28.37 6.16 6.71
N LEU A 54 -29.65 6.45 6.48
CA LEU A 54 -30.46 7.36 7.27
C LEU A 54 -31.70 6.59 7.77
N ASP A 55 -32.19 6.97 8.92
CA ASP A 55 -33.49 6.48 9.38
C ASP A 55 -34.59 6.96 8.44
N ARG A 56 -35.50 6.07 8.10
CA ARG A 56 -36.64 6.43 7.28
C ARG A 56 -37.58 7.32 8.09
N ALA A 57 -37.93 8.47 7.54
CA ALA A 57 -38.93 9.34 8.14
C ALA A 57 -40.28 8.62 8.18
N SER A 58 -41.01 8.75 9.28
CA SER A 58 -42.29 8.07 9.53
C SER A 58 -43.39 8.43 8.53
N ASP A 59 -43.25 9.54 7.83
CA ASP A 59 -44.16 10.07 6.82
C ASP A 59 -43.77 9.67 5.39
N CYS A 60 -42.69 8.94 5.18
CA CYS A 60 -42.23 8.47 3.90
C CYS A 60 -43.12 7.28 3.44
N THR A 61 -43.90 7.50 2.41
CA THR A 61 -44.82 6.48 1.84
C THR A 61 -44.21 5.66 0.70
N LEU A 62 -42.94 5.89 0.37
CA LEU A 62 -42.23 5.10 -0.62
C LEU A 62 -41.79 3.77 0.02
N ASP A 63 -42.22 2.66 -0.50
CA ASP A 63 -41.80 1.35 -0.03
C ASP A 63 -40.99 0.63 -1.11
N ASN A 64 -39.85 0.08 -0.69
CA ASN A 64 -38.97 -0.73 -1.52
C ASN A 64 -38.70 -0.12 -2.91
N ALA A 65 -38.39 1.18 -2.94
CA ALA A 65 -38.16 1.92 -4.16
C ALA A 65 -36.65 2.23 -4.31
N ALA A 66 -36.17 2.13 -5.55
CA ALA A 66 -34.81 2.53 -5.89
C ALA A 66 -34.86 3.43 -7.13
N PHE A 67 -34.16 4.57 -7.04
CA PHE A 67 -34.06 5.54 -8.14
C PHE A 67 -32.77 6.34 -8.01
N SER A 68 -32.31 6.89 -9.13
CA SER A 68 -31.07 7.68 -9.17
C SER A 68 -31.34 9.12 -9.61
N PHE A 69 -30.51 10.03 -9.13
CA PHE A 69 -30.44 11.40 -9.62
C PHE A 69 -29.06 11.64 -10.25
N SER A 70 -29.01 12.48 -11.28
CA SER A 70 -27.74 12.98 -11.75
C SER A 70 -26.94 13.58 -10.58
N ALA A 71 -25.69 13.16 -10.42
CA ALA A 71 -24.80 13.66 -9.36
C ALA A 71 -24.69 15.17 -9.38
N THR A 72 -24.59 15.77 -10.58
CA THR A 72 -24.53 17.23 -10.72
C THR A 72 -25.81 17.90 -10.26
N ALA A 73 -26.99 17.34 -10.60
CA ALA A 73 -28.27 17.92 -10.19
C ALA A 73 -28.46 17.81 -8.67
N PHE A 74 -28.13 16.64 -8.10
CA PHE A 74 -28.19 16.44 -6.65
C PHE A 74 -27.16 17.34 -5.91
N ALA A 75 -25.92 17.43 -6.38
CA ALA A 75 -24.91 18.30 -5.82
C ALA A 75 -25.36 19.77 -5.82
N ASN A 76 -25.89 20.25 -6.93
CA ASN A 76 -26.42 21.61 -7.00
C ASN A 76 -27.57 21.87 -6.04
N LEU A 77 -28.44 20.89 -5.86
CA LEU A 77 -29.56 20.97 -4.92
C LEU A 77 -29.07 20.97 -3.48
N TRP A 78 -28.11 20.11 -3.14
CA TRP A 78 -27.51 20.02 -1.80
C TRP A 78 -26.71 21.28 -1.44
N LEU A 79 -25.83 21.74 -2.34
CA LEU A 79 -24.99 22.93 -2.11
C LEU A 79 -25.80 24.22 -2.00
N CYS A 80 -27.04 24.26 -2.50
CA CYS A 80 -27.93 25.40 -2.25
C CYS A 80 -28.38 25.51 -0.79
N GLN A 81 -28.20 24.46 0.00
CA GLN A 81 -28.52 24.46 1.43
C GLN A 81 -27.31 24.85 2.30
N THR A 82 -26.31 25.56 1.74
CA THR A 82 -25.06 25.86 2.43
C THR A 82 -25.27 26.58 3.75
N ASN A 83 -26.22 27.51 3.83
CA ASN A 83 -26.52 28.21 5.09
C ASN A 83 -27.09 27.26 6.15
N HIS A 84 -28.03 26.39 5.79
CA HIS A 84 -28.58 25.38 6.72
C HIS A 84 -27.47 24.43 7.20
N ILE A 85 -26.52 24.06 6.32
CA ILE A 85 -25.38 23.25 6.69
C ILE A 85 -24.49 23.97 7.71
N VAL A 86 -24.16 25.24 7.46
CA VAL A 86 -23.31 26.06 8.34
C VAL A 86 -24.00 26.33 9.68
N GLN A 87 -25.30 26.61 9.66
CA GLN A 87 -26.09 26.87 10.87
C GLN A 87 -26.44 25.58 11.63
N LYS A 88 -26.12 24.41 11.07
CA LYS A 88 -26.48 23.10 11.62
C LYS A 88 -27.99 22.93 11.82
N GLU A 89 -28.76 23.34 10.83
CA GLU A 89 -30.20 23.18 10.79
C GLU A 89 -30.59 21.94 10.02
N THR A 90 -31.77 21.40 10.26
CA THR A 90 -32.33 20.28 9.49
C THR A 90 -32.62 20.72 8.05
N ILE A 91 -32.09 20.00 7.07
CA ILE A 91 -32.40 20.20 5.66
C ILE A 91 -33.58 19.32 5.28
N SER A 92 -34.62 19.93 4.73
CA SER A 92 -35.79 19.22 4.27
C SER A 92 -35.87 19.25 2.74
N LEU A 93 -35.80 18.10 2.09
CA LEU A 93 -36.03 17.94 0.66
C LEU A 93 -37.36 17.22 0.44
N GLN A 94 -38.06 17.61 -0.62
CA GLN A 94 -39.36 17.04 -0.94
C GLN A 94 -39.25 16.12 -2.14
N LEU A 95 -39.75 14.90 -1.96
CA LEU A 95 -39.86 13.91 -3.01
C LEU A 95 -41.32 13.86 -3.46
N ARG A 96 -41.60 14.14 -4.73
CA ARG A 96 -42.94 14.09 -5.28
C ARG A 96 -42.96 13.38 -6.62
N HIS A 97 -44.14 12.84 -6.94
CA HIS A 97 -44.42 12.33 -8.27
C HIS A 97 -44.75 13.52 -9.21
N ASP A 98 -44.09 13.58 -10.33
CA ASP A 98 -44.41 14.58 -11.38
C ASP A 98 -45.37 13.98 -12.36
N ASN A 99 -46.62 14.40 -12.27
CA ASN A 99 -47.71 13.92 -13.15
C ASN A 99 -47.51 14.33 -14.62
N GLN A 100 -46.64 15.29 -14.91
CA GLN A 100 -46.41 15.73 -16.30
C GLN A 100 -45.32 14.89 -16.99
N GLN A 101 -44.36 14.37 -16.22
CA GLN A 101 -43.24 13.60 -16.73
C GLN A 101 -43.29 12.11 -16.32
N ASP A 102 -44.34 11.70 -15.61
CA ASP A 102 -44.52 10.34 -15.05
C ASP A 102 -43.25 9.88 -14.29
N GLY A 103 -42.66 10.78 -13.49
CA GLY A 103 -41.39 10.56 -12.81
C GLY A 103 -41.39 11.05 -11.36
N VAL A 104 -40.36 10.70 -10.64
CA VAL A 104 -40.08 11.19 -9.29
C VAL A 104 -39.14 12.40 -9.36
N VAL A 105 -39.49 13.45 -8.64
CA VAL A 105 -38.74 14.70 -8.56
C VAL A 105 -38.31 14.94 -7.13
N LEU A 106 -37.06 15.26 -6.93
CA LEU A 106 -36.51 15.75 -5.65
C LEU A 106 -36.40 17.28 -5.72
N GLU A 107 -37.01 17.96 -4.78
CA GLU A 107 -37.05 19.42 -4.71
C GLU A 107 -36.46 19.94 -3.42
N GLY A 108 -35.75 21.08 -3.51
CA GLY A 108 -35.30 21.85 -2.36
C GLY A 108 -35.61 23.33 -2.54
N ARG A 109 -35.97 24.00 -1.43
CA ARG A 109 -36.11 25.45 -1.38
C ARG A 109 -34.75 26.09 -1.11
N THR A 110 -34.45 27.16 -1.82
CA THR A 110 -33.34 28.05 -1.51
C THR A 110 -33.80 29.19 -0.62
N GLU A 111 -32.88 29.87 0.05
CA GLU A 111 -33.15 31.04 0.89
C GLU A 111 -33.91 32.17 0.18
N LEU A 112 -33.74 32.28 -1.11
CA LEU A 112 -34.43 33.26 -1.95
C LEU A 112 -35.80 32.78 -2.45
N ASN A 113 -36.40 31.77 -1.81
CA ASN A 113 -37.64 31.14 -2.23
C ASN A 113 -37.63 30.59 -3.67
N SER A 114 -36.46 30.40 -4.26
CA SER A 114 -36.35 29.70 -5.52
C SER A 114 -36.38 28.19 -5.29
N PHE A 115 -36.96 27.46 -6.22
CA PHE A 115 -36.98 26.01 -6.19
C PHE A 115 -35.87 25.46 -7.08
N ARG A 116 -35.18 24.44 -6.60
CA ARG A 116 -34.32 23.60 -7.43
C ARG A 116 -34.81 22.18 -7.36
N TYR A 117 -34.71 21.49 -8.47
CA TYR A 117 -35.17 20.12 -8.57
C TYR A 117 -34.16 19.24 -9.30
N ALA A 118 -34.23 17.95 -9.01
CA ALA A 118 -33.55 16.89 -9.72
C ALA A 118 -34.60 15.85 -10.14
N LEU A 119 -34.57 15.46 -11.42
CA LEU A 119 -35.47 14.43 -11.95
C LEU A 119 -34.85 13.06 -11.72
N ALA A 120 -35.61 12.14 -11.18
CA ALA A 120 -35.24 10.77 -10.98
C ALA A 120 -35.08 10.03 -12.31
N GLN A 121 -34.16 9.10 -12.32
CA GLN A 121 -33.89 8.16 -13.38
C GLN A 121 -33.94 6.74 -12.80
N PRO A 122 -33.98 5.70 -13.62
CA PRO A 122 -33.86 4.33 -13.15
C PRO A 122 -32.61 4.19 -12.25
N ALA A 123 -32.72 3.34 -11.23
CA ALA A 123 -31.61 3.12 -10.31
C ALA A 123 -30.37 2.60 -11.05
N CYS A 124 -29.21 3.13 -10.69
CA CYS A 124 -27.94 2.71 -11.25
C CYS A 124 -27.64 1.26 -10.85
N GLU A 125 -27.54 0.36 -11.81
CA GLU A 125 -27.31 -1.08 -11.57
C GLU A 125 -26.03 -1.34 -10.76
N HIS A 126 -24.97 -0.58 -11.02
CA HIS A 126 -23.72 -0.67 -10.28
C HIS A 126 -23.90 -0.33 -8.78
N HIS A 127 -24.71 0.67 -8.46
CA HIS A 127 -25.02 1.03 -7.08
C HIS A 127 -25.94 0.00 -6.40
N LEU A 128 -26.86 -0.62 -7.15
CA LEU A 128 -27.68 -1.72 -6.63
C LEU A 128 -26.83 -2.94 -6.31
N ALA A 129 -25.91 -3.32 -7.21
CA ALA A 129 -24.99 -4.42 -6.98
C ALA A 129 -24.09 -4.15 -5.76
N PHE A 130 -23.64 -2.91 -5.59
CA PHE A 130 -22.89 -2.51 -4.40
C PHE A 130 -23.74 -2.63 -3.12
N PHE A 131 -24.98 -2.17 -3.15
CA PHE A 131 -25.91 -2.30 -2.01
C PHE A 131 -26.10 -3.76 -1.61
N ASP A 132 -26.37 -4.64 -2.57
CA ASP A 132 -26.52 -6.07 -2.32
C ASP A 132 -25.23 -6.68 -1.74
N SER A 133 -24.08 -6.26 -2.24
CA SER A 133 -22.76 -6.65 -1.74
C SER A 133 -22.58 -6.25 -0.27
N VAL A 134 -22.91 -5.00 0.10
CA VAL A 134 -22.83 -4.52 1.49
C VAL A 134 -23.74 -5.33 2.42
N MET A 135 -24.91 -5.75 1.93
CA MET A 135 -25.88 -6.50 2.74
C MET A 135 -25.52 -7.99 2.90
N THR A 136 -24.80 -8.57 1.96
CA THR A 136 -24.58 -10.03 1.90
C THR A 136 -23.19 -10.47 2.34
N HIS A 137 -22.15 -9.63 2.19
CA HIS A 137 -20.78 -10.02 2.54
C HIS A 137 -20.57 -10.20 4.04
N PRO A 138 -19.85 -11.25 4.45
CA PRO A 138 -19.49 -11.47 5.84
C PRO A 138 -18.55 -10.36 6.30
N LYS A 139 -18.83 -9.75 7.44
CA LYS A 139 -18.05 -8.64 8.00
C LYS A 139 -17.30 -9.11 9.23
N GLN A 140 -16.04 -8.72 9.32
CA GLN A 140 -15.25 -8.82 10.54
C GLN A 140 -15.46 -7.57 11.37
N ILE A 141 -15.36 -7.70 12.69
CA ILE A 141 -15.51 -6.57 13.62
C ILE A 141 -14.11 -6.21 14.14
N ILE A 142 -13.78 -4.94 14.10
CA ILE A 142 -12.54 -4.39 14.63
C ILE A 142 -12.85 -3.22 15.57
N GLU A 143 -12.08 -3.05 16.62
CA GLU A 143 -12.20 -1.85 17.46
C GLU A 143 -11.74 -0.60 16.68
N ALA A 144 -12.46 0.51 16.83
CA ALA A 144 -12.10 1.77 16.17
C ALA A 144 -10.67 2.24 16.55
N LYS A 145 -10.25 2.01 17.79
CA LYS A 145 -8.89 2.29 18.27
C LYS A 145 -7.84 1.44 17.55
N GLN A 146 -8.14 0.18 17.30
CA GLN A 146 -7.25 -0.73 16.58
C GLN A 146 -7.13 -0.31 15.10
N ALA A 147 -8.25 0.07 14.47
CA ALA A 147 -8.25 0.62 13.12
C ALA A 147 -7.36 1.87 13.02
N LEU A 148 -7.46 2.81 13.97
CA LEU A 148 -6.60 3.99 14.04
C LEU A 148 -5.13 3.63 14.23
N ALA A 149 -4.82 2.66 15.08
CA ALA A 149 -3.45 2.21 15.29
C ALA A 149 -2.84 1.61 14.01
N ILE A 150 -3.62 0.82 13.25
CA ILE A 150 -3.21 0.29 11.94
C ILE A 150 -2.96 1.44 10.95
N CYS A 151 -3.85 2.43 10.88
CA CYS A 151 -3.66 3.60 10.01
C CYS A 151 -2.42 4.41 10.38
N GLN A 152 -2.16 4.61 11.68
CA GLN A 152 -0.95 5.27 12.16
C GLN A 152 0.32 4.51 11.78
N LEU A 153 0.31 3.18 11.90
CA LEU A 153 1.41 2.34 11.46
C LEU A 153 1.63 2.48 9.94
N ALA A 154 0.55 2.42 9.15
CA ALA A 154 0.62 2.63 7.71
C ALA A 154 1.21 4.01 7.35
N ASN A 155 0.90 5.06 8.12
CA ASN A 155 1.48 6.39 7.94
C ASN A 155 3.00 6.40 8.11
N THR A 156 3.55 5.58 9.01
CA THR A 156 5.02 5.45 9.17
C THR A 156 5.69 4.73 8.02
N CYS A 157 4.94 3.98 7.24
CA CYS A 157 5.41 3.17 6.13
C CYS A 157 5.28 3.86 4.76
N THR A 158 4.76 5.08 4.70
CA THR A 158 4.58 5.82 3.44
C THR A 158 5.90 6.19 2.76
N PRO A 159 5.96 6.25 1.40
CA PRO A 159 4.90 5.89 0.46
C PRO A 159 4.76 4.38 0.29
N PHE A 160 3.56 3.92 -0.04
CA PHE A 160 3.27 2.53 -0.40
C PHE A 160 2.12 2.49 -1.42
N SER A 161 2.05 1.43 -2.22
CA SER A 161 0.90 1.10 -3.07
C SER A 161 -0.06 0.14 -2.39
N VAL A 162 0.47 -0.82 -1.63
CA VAL A 162 -0.28 -1.74 -0.78
C VAL A 162 0.37 -1.80 0.60
N PHE A 163 -0.45 -1.74 1.63
CA PHE A 163 -0.10 -2.00 3.02
C PHE A 163 -0.90 -3.22 3.49
N GLU A 164 -0.22 -4.27 3.90
CA GLU A 164 -0.84 -5.51 4.34
C GLU A 164 -0.45 -5.86 5.76
N VAL A 165 -1.43 -6.25 6.54
CA VAL A 165 -1.26 -6.83 7.87
C VAL A 165 -1.74 -8.27 7.83
N ASN A 166 -0.94 -9.17 8.32
CA ASN A 166 -1.30 -10.58 8.42
C ASN A 166 -1.25 -11.00 9.90
N LYS A 167 -2.40 -11.43 10.42
CA LYS A 167 -2.58 -11.82 11.83
C LYS A 167 -1.72 -13.02 12.23
N ASP A 168 -1.59 -14.01 11.34
CA ASP A 168 -0.92 -15.28 11.64
C ASP A 168 0.60 -15.11 11.75
N SER A 169 1.16 -14.22 10.92
CA SER A 169 2.60 -13.93 10.95
C SER A 169 2.98 -12.82 11.92
N ASN A 170 2.00 -12.08 12.45
CA ASN A 170 2.20 -10.86 13.24
C ASN A 170 3.14 -9.86 12.56
N ARG A 171 3.01 -9.71 11.26
CA ARG A 171 3.89 -8.91 10.38
C ARG A 171 3.07 -7.94 9.56
N VAL A 172 3.74 -6.86 9.17
CA VAL A 172 3.25 -5.92 8.17
C VAL A 172 4.12 -6.03 6.93
N GLN A 173 3.50 -6.02 5.78
CA GLN A 173 4.19 -5.94 4.50
C GLN A 173 3.69 -4.70 3.75
N ILE A 174 4.58 -4.00 3.11
CA ILE A 174 4.21 -2.93 2.18
C ILE A 174 4.75 -3.24 0.81
N GLU A 175 4.03 -2.78 -0.21
CA GLU A 175 4.55 -2.69 -1.55
C GLU A 175 4.97 -1.26 -1.85
N ARG A 176 6.20 -1.10 -2.32
CA ARG A 176 6.76 0.16 -2.78
C ARG A 176 7.63 -0.10 -4.01
N ASP A 177 7.36 0.61 -5.11
CA ASP A 177 8.13 0.50 -6.36
C ASP A 177 8.26 -0.95 -6.86
N ASN A 178 7.18 -1.75 -6.72
CA ASN A 178 7.11 -3.20 -6.99
C ASN A 178 7.94 -4.10 -6.05
N ASP A 179 8.56 -3.56 -5.02
CA ASP A 179 9.24 -4.33 -4.00
C ASP A 179 8.33 -4.56 -2.78
N ILE A 180 8.39 -5.78 -2.24
CA ILE A 180 7.66 -6.15 -1.02
C ILE A 180 8.60 -5.99 0.15
N ILE A 181 8.29 -5.05 1.04
CA ILE A 181 9.12 -4.69 2.19
C ILE A 181 8.36 -5.06 3.47
N PRO A 182 8.84 -6.00 4.26
CA PRO A 182 8.23 -6.34 5.53
C PRO A 182 8.70 -5.41 6.66
N PHE A 183 7.81 -5.21 7.63
CA PHE A 183 8.08 -4.47 8.86
C PHE A 183 7.62 -5.30 10.06
N ALA A 184 8.40 -5.24 11.13
CA ALA A 184 7.96 -5.80 12.41
C ALA A 184 6.89 -4.91 13.03
N LEU A 185 5.88 -5.52 13.64
CA LEU A 185 4.92 -4.77 14.44
C LEU A 185 5.59 -4.13 15.65
N PRO A 186 5.16 -2.91 16.03
CA PRO A 186 5.61 -2.29 17.26
C PRO A 186 5.34 -3.20 18.48
N LYS A 187 6.26 -3.21 19.44
CA LYS A 187 6.09 -4.00 20.66
C LYS A 187 4.77 -3.64 21.36
N GLY A 188 3.97 -4.65 21.65
CA GLY A 188 2.67 -4.49 22.32
C GLY A 188 1.49 -4.21 21.40
N MET A 189 1.72 -4.10 20.09
CA MET A 189 0.64 -4.05 19.11
C MET A 189 0.28 -5.49 18.71
N ASN A 190 -0.96 -5.86 18.97
CA ASN A 190 -1.54 -7.13 18.54
C ASN A 190 -2.60 -6.85 17.49
N ILE A 191 -2.61 -7.57 16.39
CA ILE A 191 -3.56 -7.40 15.30
C ILE A 191 -4.23 -8.75 15.05
N ASP A 192 -5.53 -8.78 15.27
CA ASP A 192 -6.34 -10.01 15.21
C ASP A 192 -7.06 -10.16 13.86
N ILE A 193 -6.76 -9.30 12.91
CA ILE A 193 -7.42 -9.24 11.60
C ILE A 193 -6.40 -9.19 10.47
N ASP A 194 -6.67 -9.91 9.40
CA ASP A 194 -5.98 -9.71 8.12
C ASP A 194 -6.53 -8.48 7.44
N MET A 195 -5.65 -7.59 7.00
CA MET A 195 -6.05 -6.33 6.37
C MET A 195 -5.10 -5.95 5.25
N ALA A 196 -5.65 -5.58 4.10
CA ALA A 196 -4.90 -4.99 3.01
C ALA A 196 -5.51 -3.63 2.63
N LEU A 197 -4.67 -2.61 2.51
CA LEU A 197 -5.08 -1.24 2.29
C LEU A 197 -4.28 -0.60 1.16
N THR A 198 -4.96 0.09 0.26
CA THR A 198 -4.35 1.13 -0.56
C THR A 198 -4.30 2.45 0.23
N PRO A 199 -3.54 3.47 -0.22
CA PRO A 199 -3.53 4.77 0.42
C PRO A 199 -4.93 5.39 0.57
N GLU A 200 -5.79 5.25 -0.44
CA GLU A 200 -7.15 5.75 -0.44
C GLU A 200 -8.04 4.98 0.54
N ALA A 201 -7.96 3.65 0.55
CA ALA A 201 -8.69 2.80 1.49
C ALA A 201 -8.26 3.09 2.93
N LYS A 202 -6.94 3.25 3.19
CA LYS A 202 -6.42 3.67 4.49
C LYS A 202 -7.02 5.02 4.94
N HIS A 203 -7.04 6.00 4.04
CA HIS A 203 -7.59 7.32 4.38
C HIS A 203 -9.08 7.25 4.79
N SER A 204 -9.87 6.45 4.10
CA SER A 204 -11.29 6.26 4.46
C SER A 204 -11.47 5.47 5.75
N LEU A 205 -10.66 4.44 6.01
CA LEU A 205 -10.66 3.73 7.27
C LEU A 205 -10.29 4.68 8.44
N GLU A 206 -9.28 5.52 8.25
CA GLU A 206 -8.87 6.52 9.24
C GLU A 206 -9.97 7.54 9.51
N SER A 207 -10.62 8.05 8.44
CA SER A 207 -11.71 9.02 8.54
C SER A 207 -12.90 8.44 9.32
N ILE A 208 -13.37 7.24 8.97
CA ILE A 208 -14.51 6.63 9.64
C ILE A 208 -14.18 6.28 11.11
N ALA A 209 -12.94 5.82 11.38
CA ALA A 209 -12.51 5.48 12.74
C ALA A 209 -12.34 6.72 13.64
N GLN A 210 -12.08 7.91 13.06
CA GLN A 210 -12.00 9.17 13.79
C GLN A 210 -13.37 9.80 14.04
N THR A 211 -14.33 9.60 13.15
CA THR A 211 -15.63 10.28 13.19
C THR A 211 -16.73 9.43 13.82
N THR A 212 -16.55 8.12 13.84
CA THR A 212 -17.56 7.22 14.43
C THR A 212 -17.78 7.46 15.91
N GLN A 213 -19.04 7.31 16.33
CA GLN A 213 -19.41 7.24 17.74
C GLN A 213 -19.43 5.79 18.26
N SER A 214 -19.28 4.81 17.37
CA SER A 214 -19.22 3.39 17.72
C SER A 214 -17.83 3.01 18.22
N GLU A 215 -17.74 2.12 19.19
CA GLU A 215 -16.49 1.53 19.64
C GLU A 215 -15.89 0.56 18.59
N THR A 216 -16.72 0.09 17.68
CA THR A 216 -16.36 -0.93 16.68
C THR A 216 -16.74 -0.51 15.27
N LEU A 217 -15.97 -1.03 14.32
CA LEU A 217 -16.21 -0.92 12.87
C LEU A 217 -16.40 -2.31 12.28
N SER A 218 -17.23 -2.38 11.25
CA SER A 218 -17.35 -3.57 10.40
C SER A 218 -16.40 -3.44 9.23
N VAL A 219 -15.62 -4.47 8.96
CA VAL A 219 -14.62 -4.52 7.89
C VAL A 219 -14.85 -5.75 7.04
N TYR A 220 -14.80 -5.59 5.73
CA TYR A 220 -14.72 -6.67 4.75
C TYR A 220 -13.61 -6.36 3.77
N ILE A 221 -12.73 -7.33 3.53
CA ILE A 221 -11.61 -7.19 2.58
C ILE A 221 -11.47 -8.51 1.83
N ASP A 222 -11.43 -8.41 0.52
CA ASP A 222 -11.05 -9.49 -0.39
C ASP A 222 -9.96 -9.01 -1.37
N ASP A 223 -9.69 -9.78 -2.42
CA ASP A 223 -8.66 -9.44 -3.41
C ASP A 223 -9.07 -8.32 -4.37
N GLU A 224 -10.34 -7.91 -4.37
CA GLU A 224 -10.89 -6.93 -5.30
C GLU A 224 -11.32 -5.63 -4.62
N GLN A 225 -11.78 -5.72 -3.35
CA GLN A 225 -12.36 -4.58 -2.66
C GLN A 225 -12.14 -4.60 -1.15
N ALA A 226 -12.17 -3.42 -0.55
CA ALA A 226 -12.23 -3.21 0.89
C ALA A 226 -13.45 -2.38 1.24
N MET A 227 -14.23 -2.84 2.24
CA MET A 227 -15.38 -2.10 2.77
C MET A 227 -15.19 -1.83 4.25
N PHE A 228 -15.51 -0.61 4.68
CA PHE A 228 -15.45 -0.16 6.07
C PHE A 228 -16.77 0.47 6.45
N SER A 229 -17.33 0.09 7.59
CA SER A 229 -18.64 0.60 8.03
C SER A 229 -18.69 0.83 9.53
N ASP A 230 -19.31 1.92 9.95
CA ASP A 230 -19.72 2.19 11.32
C ASP A 230 -21.20 1.90 11.60
N GLY A 231 -21.89 1.34 10.61
CA GLY A 231 -23.33 1.07 10.65
C GLY A 231 -24.16 2.15 9.95
N GLU A 232 -23.69 3.39 9.90
CA GLU A 232 -24.40 4.50 9.26
C GLU A 232 -23.74 4.92 7.94
N GLN A 233 -22.43 4.74 7.83
CA GLN A 233 -21.67 5.01 6.61
C GLN A 233 -20.87 3.80 6.18
N VAL A 234 -20.79 3.57 4.88
CA VAL A 234 -19.98 2.52 4.28
C VAL A 234 -19.09 3.14 3.22
N TYR A 235 -17.81 2.86 3.30
CA TYR A 235 -16.85 3.12 2.23
C TYR A 235 -16.49 1.80 1.57
N CYS A 236 -16.49 1.78 0.25
CA CYS A 236 -15.97 0.67 -0.53
C CYS A 236 -14.88 1.20 -1.47
N HIS A 237 -13.73 0.55 -1.45
CA HIS A 237 -12.60 0.86 -2.32
C HIS A 237 -12.27 -0.33 -3.19
N SER A 238 -11.99 -0.07 -4.46
CA SER A 238 -11.35 -1.07 -5.33
C SER A 238 -9.91 -1.30 -4.85
N LEU A 239 -9.52 -2.57 -4.76
CA LEU A 239 -8.16 -3.00 -4.42
C LEU A 239 -7.42 -3.52 -5.67
N ALA A 240 -7.64 -2.92 -6.85
CA ALA A 240 -6.93 -3.31 -8.07
C ALA A 240 -5.40 -3.45 -7.90
N PRO A 241 -4.70 -2.58 -7.12
CA PRO A 241 -3.28 -2.78 -6.83
C PRO A 241 -2.98 -4.07 -6.04
N LEU A 242 -3.91 -4.54 -5.22
CA LEU A 242 -3.72 -5.75 -4.41
C LEU A 242 -3.60 -7.00 -5.27
N ARG A 243 -4.35 -7.09 -6.36
CA ARG A 243 -4.26 -8.24 -7.28
C ARG A 243 -2.85 -8.38 -7.86
N ALA A 244 -2.30 -7.29 -8.39
CA ALA A 244 -0.94 -7.28 -8.91
C ALA A 244 0.11 -7.59 -7.82
N TYR A 245 -0.11 -7.12 -6.60
CA TYR A 245 0.72 -7.44 -5.44
C TYR A 245 0.65 -8.93 -5.10
N ARG A 246 -0.54 -9.55 -5.07
CA ARG A 246 -0.70 -11.01 -4.83
C ARG A 246 -0.03 -11.85 -5.91
N GLU A 247 -0.16 -11.45 -7.17
CA GLU A 247 0.53 -12.12 -8.28
C GLU A 247 2.04 -12.07 -8.09
N ARG A 248 2.59 -10.94 -7.63
CA ARG A 248 4.02 -10.82 -7.32
C ARG A 248 4.44 -11.67 -6.11
N GLN A 249 3.62 -11.78 -5.07
CA GLN A 249 3.88 -12.66 -3.93
C GLN A 249 3.92 -14.14 -4.33
N GLN A 250 3.12 -14.54 -5.33
CA GLN A 250 3.05 -15.92 -5.82
C GLN A 250 4.12 -16.24 -6.87
N GLN A 251 4.94 -15.28 -7.29
CA GLN A 251 6.02 -15.56 -8.24
C GLN A 251 6.98 -16.59 -7.66
N HIS A 252 7.14 -17.69 -8.39
CA HIS A 252 8.16 -18.69 -8.07
C HIS A 252 9.52 -18.17 -8.54
N PHE A 253 10.46 -18.12 -7.60
CA PHE A 253 11.85 -17.80 -7.86
C PHE A 253 12.69 -19.07 -7.81
N GLU A 254 13.56 -19.25 -8.80
CA GLU A 254 14.61 -20.26 -8.77
C GLU A 254 15.80 -19.72 -7.98
N LEU A 255 16.35 -20.56 -7.11
CA LEU A 255 17.54 -20.22 -6.33
C LEU A 255 18.79 -20.42 -7.19
N GLU A 256 19.52 -19.33 -7.51
CA GLU A 256 20.81 -19.41 -8.20
C GLU A 256 22.01 -19.50 -7.24
N ALA A 257 21.93 -18.77 -6.13
CA ALA A 257 22.99 -18.81 -5.11
C ALA A 257 22.42 -18.52 -3.72
N LYS A 258 23.08 -19.07 -2.70
CA LYS A 258 22.78 -18.80 -1.29
C LYS A 258 24.09 -18.52 -0.56
N VAL A 259 24.11 -17.46 0.23
CA VAL A 259 25.27 -16.98 0.97
C VAL A 259 24.85 -16.66 2.40
N VAL A 260 25.65 -17.04 3.38
CA VAL A 260 25.51 -16.60 4.78
C VAL A 260 26.72 -15.77 5.14
N ILE A 261 26.50 -14.56 5.61
CA ILE A 261 27.55 -13.60 5.94
C ILE A 261 27.36 -13.01 7.33
N ASP A 262 28.43 -12.43 7.87
CA ASP A 262 28.39 -11.64 9.10
C ASP A 262 27.71 -10.29 8.85
N VAL A 263 26.78 -9.92 9.73
CA VAL A 263 25.98 -8.68 9.60
C VAL A 263 26.86 -7.43 9.77
N LEU A 264 27.76 -7.44 10.74
CA LEU A 264 28.60 -6.28 11.03
C LEU A 264 29.61 -6.05 9.91
N GLU A 265 30.22 -7.13 9.42
CA GLU A 265 31.17 -7.08 8.31
C GLU A 265 30.47 -6.61 7.02
N PHE A 266 29.35 -7.21 6.65
CA PHE A 266 28.57 -6.77 5.48
C PHE A 266 28.24 -5.29 5.52
N LYS A 267 27.78 -4.82 6.69
CA LYS A 267 27.43 -3.42 6.88
C LYS A 267 28.65 -2.51 6.77
N ALA A 268 29.76 -2.89 7.42
CA ALA A 268 30.99 -2.11 7.38
C ALA A 268 31.54 -2.01 5.96
N GLU A 269 31.59 -3.13 5.24
CA GLU A 269 32.10 -3.16 3.87
C GLU A 269 31.19 -2.42 2.89
N ARG A 270 29.88 -2.58 3.01
CA ARG A 270 28.91 -1.78 2.22
C ARG A 270 29.11 -0.28 2.44
N ASP A 271 29.20 0.15 3.71
CA ASP A 271 29.34 1.56 4.08
C ASP A 271 30.71 2.12 3.64
N ASN A 272 31.77 1.30 3.67
CA ASN A 272 33.07 1.66 3.15
C ASN A 272 33.05 1.80 1.62
N PHE A 273 32.42 0.89 0.94
CA PHE A 273 32.28 0.92 -0.51
C PHE A 273 31.55 2.17 -1.00
N GLN A 274 30.49 2.59 -0.28
CA GLN A 274 29.76 3.82 -0.56
C GLN A 274 30.57 5.11 -0.37
N LYS A 275 31.70 5.09 0.36
CA LYS A 275 32.54 6.26 0.55
C LYS A 275 33.46 6.55 -0.66
N ILE A 276 33.63 5.59 -1.55
CA ILE A 276 34.45 5.73 -2.76
C ILE A 276 33.74 6.68 -3.72
N GLU A 277 34.39 7.78 -4.08
CA GLU A 277 33.71 8.89 -4.81
C GLU A 277 33.28 8.52 -6.21
N GLU A 278 34.04 7.67 -6.90
CA GLU A 278 33.69 7.14 -8.22
C GLU A 278 32.45 6.24 -8.17
N ILE A 279 32.31 5.46 -7.12
CA ILE A 279 31.16 4.59 -6.89
C ILE A 279 29.90 5.41 -6.56
N LYS A 280 30.06 6.50 -5.80
CA LYS A 280 28.96 7.45 -5.55
C LYS A 280 28.38 8.03 -6.84
N LYS A 281 29.22 8.27 -7.85
CA LYS A 281 28.78 8.83 -9.13
C LYS A 281 27.99 7.85 -9.97
N THR A 282 28.38 6.58 -9.97
CA THR A 282 27.71 5.51 -10.74
C THR A 282 26.55 4.89 -9.97
N ASN A 283 26.61 4.96 -8.63
CA ASN A 283 25.66 4.31 -7.71
C ASN A 283 25.52 2.80 -7.96
N GLN A 284 26.54 2.17 -8.54
CA GLN A 284 26.56 0.74 -8.84
C GLN A 284 27.81 0.07 -8.29
N ALA A 285 27.64 -1.14 -7.79
CA ALA A 285 28.70 -2.05 -7.42
C ALA A 285 28.51 -3.37 -8.15
N LEU A 286 29.59 -4.15 -8.24
CA LEU A 286 29.57 -5.52 -8.68
C LEU A 286 29.53 -6.44 -7.47
N LEU A 287 28.70 -7.46 -7.52
CA LEU A 287 28.64 -8.56 -6.59
C LEU A 287 29.21 -9.79 -7.28
N TYR A 288 30.40 -10.22 -6.88
CA TYR A 288 31.06 -11.39 -7.42
C TYR A 288 30.96 -12.55 -6.44
N LEU A 289 30.40 -13.64 -6.91
CA LEU A 289 30.24 -14.88 -6.15
C LEU A 289 31.11 -15.98 -6.78
N THR A 290 31.89 -16.63 -5.94
CA THR A 290 32.60 -17.86 -6.26
C THR A 290 32.11 -18.99 -5.34
N PRO A 291 32.44 -20.26 -5.58
CA PRO A 291 32.11 -21.34 -4.65
C PRO A 291 32.69 -21.16 -3.23
N GLU A 292 33.71 -20.31 -3.08
CA GLU A 292 34.45 -20.12 -1.84
C GLU A 292 34.25 -18.76 -1.19
N SER A 293 33.92 -17.72 -1.99
CA SER A 293 33.96 -16.35 -1.50
C SER A 293 32.94 -15.44 -2.20
N MET A 294 32.58 -14.36 -1.52
CA MET A 294 31.77 -13.28 -2.03
C MET A 294 32.54 -11.96 -1.96
N TYR A 295 32.47 -11.17 -3.00
CA TYR A 295 33.18 -9.90 -3.10
C TYR A 295 32.23 -8.78 -3.52
N PHE A 296 32.41 -7.61 -2.93
CA PHE A 296 32.02 -6.36 -3.57
C PHE A 296 33.17 -5.85 -4.42
N ALA A 297 32.86 -5.45 -5.64
CA ALA A 297 33.86 -4.97 -6.59
C ALA A 297 33.39 -3.71 -7.33
N SER A 298 34.35 -2.91 -7.76
CA SER A 298 34.14 -1.79 -8.68
C SER A 298 35.19 -1.81 -9.77
N LEU A 299 34.75 -1.60 -11.01
CA LEU A 299 35.60 -1.42 -12.19
C LEU A 299 35.66 0.05 -12.60
N ALA A 300 35.45 0.98 -11.68
CA ALA A 300 35.57 2.40 -11.98
C ALA A 300 36.94 2.72 -12.62
N PRO A 301 37.03 3.53 -13.70
CA PRO A 301 38.22 3.68 -14.53
C PRO A 301 39.47 4.17 -13.80
N LYS A 302 39.35 4.77 -12.64
CA LYS A 302 40.43 5.31 -11.86
C LYS A 302 40.73 4.59 -10.55
N VAL A 303 39.78 3.82 -10.04
CA VAL A 303 39.86 3.10 -8.78
C VAL A 303 39.19 1.76 -8.91
N GLY A 304 39.95 0.73 -9.24
CA GLY A 304 39.48 -0.64 -9.03
C GLY A 304 39.45 -0.92 -7.54
N ALA A 305 38.33 -1.28 -7.00
CA ALA A 305 38.18 -1.68 -5.60
C ALA A 305 37.63 -3.10 -5.54
N LEU A 306 38.21 -3.92 -4.69
CA LEU A 306 37.77 -5.26 -4.37
C LEU A 306 37.70 -5.39 -2.85
N MET A 307 36.55 -5.73 -2.31
CA MET A 307 36.36 -6.00 -0.90
C MET A 307 35.82 -7.42 -0.75
N ALA A 308 36.59 -8.27 -0.08
CA ALA A 308 36.15 -9.63 0.24
C ALA A 308 35.23 -9.60 1.45
N LEU A 309 34.16 -10.34 1.40
CA LEU A 309 33.27 -10.55 2.52
C LEU A 309 33.54 -11.94 3.10
N THR A 310 33.72 -12.02 4.41
CA THR A 310 33.86 -13.29 5.08
C THR A 310 32.54 -14.05 5.00
N THR A 311 32.53 -15.11 4.22
CA THR A 311 31.38 -15.96 4.04
C THR A 311 31.46 -17.17 4.97
N LYS A 312 30.39 -17.44 5.71
CA LYS A 312 30.29 -18.65 6.56
C LYS A 312 29.82 -19.86 5.77
N SER A 313 29.04 -19.66 4.75
CA SER A 313 28.69 -20.70 3.79
C SER A 313 28.28 -20.06 2.45
N ILE A 314 28.66 -20.70 1.36
CA ILE A 314 28.21 -20.37 0.00
C ILE A 314 27.68 -21.64 -0.66
N ILE A 315 26.56 -21.50 -1.34
CA ILE A 315 26.03 -22.53 -2.23
C ILE A 315 25.83 -21.85 -3.59
N THR A 316 26.77 -22.10 -4.49
CA THR A 316 26.67 -21.75 -5.91
C THR A 316 27.38 -22.80 -6.71
N SER A 317 26.86 -23.13 -7.89
CA SER A 317 27.45 -24.16 -8.76
C SER A 317 28.59 -23.65 -9.64
N GLN A 318 28.70 -22.33 -9.79
CA GLN A 318 29.69 -21.68 -10.66
C GLN A 318 29.90 -20.21 -10.27
N GLU A 319 30.98 -19.64 -10.82
CA GLU A 319 31.24 -18.18 -10.66
C GLU A 319 30.11 -17.35 -11.25
N GLN A 320 29.70 -16.32 -10.54
CA GLN A 320 28.63 -15.43 -10.92
C GLN A 320 28.99 -13.99 -10.64
N LEU A 321 28.63 -13.10 -11.56
CA LEU A 321 28.86 -11.65 -11.45
C LEU A 321 27.59 -10.89 -11.74
N TYR A 322 27.21 -10.04 -10.79
CA TYR A 322 26.01 -9.21 -10.84
C TYR A 322 26.35 -7.75 -10.63
N SER A 323 25.59 -6.86 -11.23
CA SER A 323 25.55 -5.43 -10.90
C SER A 323 24.42 -5.20 -9.91
N VAL A 324 24.67 -4.42 -8.88
CA VAL A 324 23.71 -4.04 -7.83
C VAL A 324 23.71 -2.54 -7.59
N ASN A 325 22.51 -1.96 -7.45
CA ASN A 325 22.37 -0.55 -7.10
C ASN A 325 22.67 -0.35 -5.60
N LEU A 326 23.67 0.48 -5.29
CA LEU A 326 24.13 0.70 -3.92
C LEU A 326 23.11 1.46 -3.06
N ASN A 327 22.32 2.36 -3.63
CA ASN A 327 21.27 3.04 -2.86
C ASN A 327 20.16 2.06 -2.47
N ALA A 328 19.77 1.16 -3.38
CA ALA A 328 18.82 0.11 -3.04
C ALA A 328 19.37 -0.81 -1.96
N LEU A 329 20.66 -1.18 -2.05
CA LEU A 329 21.32 -2.01 -1.05
C LEU A 329 21.45 -1.30 0.32
N SER A 330 21.69 0.00 0.35
CA SER A 330 21.77 0.76 1.60
C SER A 330 20.44 0.95 2.31
N ASN A 331 19.33 0.89 1.58
CA ASN A 331 18.01 0.93 2.16
C ASN A 331 17.63 -0.37 2.89
N VAL A 332 18.39 -1.46 2.69
CA VAL A 332 18.18 -2.72 3.41
C VAL A 332 18.55 -2.55 4.88
N ARG A 333 17.53 -2.55 5.73
CA ARG A 333 17.70 -2.46 7.20
C ARG A 333 17.88 -3.85 7.79
N ILE A 334 19.12 -4.33 7.83
CA ILE A 334 19.40 -5.70 8.31
C ILE A 334 18.93 -5.94 9.74
N LYS A 335 18.89 -4.92 10.58
CA LYS A 335 18.37 -5.03 11.96
C LYS A 335 16.88 -5.42 12.00
N ASP A 336 16.14 -5.10 10.96
CA ASP A 336 14.71 -5.45 10.87
C ASP A 336 14.53 -6.89 10.38
N ILE A 337 15.59 -7.47 9.80
CA ILE A 337 15.56 -8.84 9.26
C ILE A 337 15.94 -9.85 10.32
N THR A 338 17.00 -9.60 11.04
CA THR A 338 17.55 -10.55 12.02
C THR A 338 18.16 -9.81 13.21
N SER A 339 18.00 -10.39 14.40
CA SER A 339 18.73 -10.01 15.59
C SER A 339 20.03 -10.82 15.76
N ALA A 340 20.29 -11.80 14.90
CA ALA A 340 21.50 -12.61 14.90
C ALA A 340 22.68 -11.88 14.27
N ASP A 341 23.88 -12.37 14.54
CA ASP A 341 25.12 -11.84 13.96
C ASP A 341 25.29 -12.22 12.48
N GLN A 342 24.38 -13.00 11.92
CA GLN A 342 24.44 -13.50 10.55
C GLN A 342 23.18 -13.18 9.79
N VAL A 343 23.33 -12.90 8.49
CA VAL A 343 22.23 -12.73 7.54
C VAL A 343 22.40 -13.71 6.38
N LYS A 344 21.27 -14.32 6.00
CA LYS A 344 21.19 -15.18 4.82
C LYS A 344 20.80 -14.34 3.61
N MET A 345 21.60 -14.41 2.55
CA MET A 345 21.31 -13.81 1.27
C MET A 345 21.08 -14.89 0.21
N THR A 346 20.21 -14.62 -0.74
CA THR A 346 19.95 -15.50 -1.89
C THR A 346 19.96 -14.69 -3.18
N VAL A 347 20.47 -15.27 -4.24
CA VAL A 347 20.22 -14.77 -5.61
C VAL A 347 19.07 -15.57 -6.17
N LEU A 348 18.03 -14.88 -6.54
CA LEU A 348 16.76 -15.41 -6.99
C LEU A 348 16.50 -14.99 -8.44
N ARG A 349 16.01 -15.93 -9.26
CA ARG A 349 15.60 -15.65 -10.65
C ARG A 349 14.12 -15.93 -10.82
N SER A 350 13.37 -14.96 -11.32
CA SER A 350 11.98 -15.15 -11.70
C SER A 350 11.84 -15.97 -12.98
N ALA A 351 10.65 -16.48 -13.25
CA ALA A 351 10.32 -17.17 -14.50
C ALA A 351 10.51 -16.26 -15.75
N GLN A 352 10.43 -14.94 -15.58
CA GLN A 352 10.68 -13.95 -16.62
C GLN A 352 12.17 -13.61 -16.78
N GLY A 353 13.04 -14.19 -15.95
CA GLY A 353 14.49 -13.96 -15.97
C GLY A 353 14.97 -12.77 -15.13
N GLU A 354 14.08 -12.09 -14.40
CA GLU A 354 14.47 -11.04 -13.47
C GLU A 354 15.28 -11.61 -12.31
N LEU A 355 16.33 -10.91 -11.93
CA LEU A 355 17.23 -11.31 -10.86
C LEU A 355 17.06 -10.39 -9.65
N LYS A 356 17.05 -10.98 -8.45
CA LYS A 356 16.98 -10.25 -7.19
C LYS A 356 17.94 -10.82 -6.16
N LEU A 357 18.54 -9.95 -5.36
CA LEU A 357 19.27 -10.29 -4.14
C LEU A 357 18.28 -10.27 -2.98
N GLY A 358 17.90 -11.40 -2.47
CA GLY A 358 17.00 -11.53 -1.33
C GLY A 358 17.75 -11.63 -0.01
N PHE A 359 17.23 -10.99 1.02
CA PHE A 359 17.73 -11.06 2.40
C PHE A 359 16.69 -11.76 3.27
N HIS A 360 17.08 -12.76 4.03
CA HIS A 360 16.18 -13.59 4.80
C HIS A 360 16.47 -13.54 6.30
N ASN A 361 15.41 -13.68 7.10
CA ASN A 361 15.58 -14.11 8.49
C ASN A 361 15.72 -15.64 8.54
N ASP A 362 16.16 -16.20 9.68
CA ASP A 362 16.53 -17.61 9.78
C ASP A 362 15.37 -18.62 9.64
N GLU A 363 14.11 -18.17 9.72
CA GLU A 363 12.97 -19.08 9.85
C GLU A 363 12.30 -19.45 8.51
N ASP A 364 12.32 -18.57 7.49
CA ASP A 364 11.61 -18.79 6.22
C ASP A 364 12.51 -18.69 4.99
N GLY A 365 12.97 -19.82 4.49
CA GLY A 365 13.82 -19.88 3.29
C GLY A 365 13.11 -19.63 1.95
N LYS A 366 11.81 -19.33 1.93
CA LYS A 366 11.01 -19.25 0.68
C LYS A 366 10.84 -17.83 0.15
N HIS A 367 10.67 -16.86 1.04
CA HIS A 367 10.46 -15.46 0.62
C HIS A 367 11.48 -14.55 1.31
N PRO A 368 12.20 -13.72 0.54
CA PRO A 368 13.12 -12.77 1.12
C PRO A 368 12.38 -11.70 1.92
N TYR A 369 12.99 -11.28 3.02
CA TYR A 369 12.51 -10.18 3.85
C TYR A 369 12.68 -8.83 3.15
N TYR A 370 13.81 -8.67 2.45
CA TYR A 370 14.10 -7.56 1.53
C TYR A 370 14.62 -8.14 0.23
N SER A 371 14.35 -7.47 -0.87
CA SER A 371 14.94 -7.78 -2.15
C SER A 371 15.50 -6.54 -2.83
N VAL A 372 16.62 -6.73 -3.52
CA VAL A 372 17.28 -5.69 -4.31
C VAL A 372 17.43 -6.21 -5.73
N PRO A 373 17.03 -5.45 -6.75
CA PRO A 373 17.21 -5.86 -8.14
C PRO A 373 18.69 -6.11 -8.47
N LEU A 374 18.95 -7.13 -9.25
CA LEU A 374 20.27 -7.48 -9.79
C LEU A 374 20.23 -7.52 -11.30
N GLU A 375 21.38 -7.21 -11.92
CA GLU A 375 21.60 -7.40 -13.34
C GLU A 375 22.83 -8.30 -13.57
N ARG A 376 22.79 -9.20 -14.54
CA ARG A 376 23.97 -10.01 -14.88
C ARG A 376 25.06 -9.14 -15.50
N ALA A 377 26.28 -9.26 -14.96
CA ALA A 377 27.43 -8.50 -15.38
C ALA A 377 28.60 -9.39 -15.89
N LEU A 378 28.30 -10.62 -16.33
CA LEU A 378 29.30 -11.58 -16.79
C LEU A 378 30.31 -11.04 -17.85
N PRO A 379 29.96 -10.14 -18.79
CA PRO A 379 30.91 -9.55 -19.70
C PRO A 379 32.08 -8.81 -19.02
N LEU A 380 31.89 -8.36 -17.78
CA LEU A 380 32.90 -7.65 -16.98
C LEU A 380 33.83 -8.60 -16.18
N LEU A 381 33.56 -9.89 -16.18
CA LEU A 381 34.31 -10.87 -15.41
C LEU A 381 35.80 -10.94 -15.75
N PRO A 382 36.25 -10.87 -17.05
CA PRO A 382 37.66 -10.89 -17.37
C PRO A 382 38.42 -9.70 -16.81
N GLU A 383 37.80 -8.52 -16.77
CA GLU A 383 38.44 -7.31 -16.22
C GLU A 383 38.51 -7.39 -14.70
N LEU A 384 37.46 -7.89 -14.03
CA LEU A 384 37.43 -8.13 -12.59
C LEU A 384 38.54 -9.12 -12.18
N LYS A 385 38.74 -10.21 -12.93
CA LYS A 385 39.77 -11.20 -12.62
C LYS A 385 41.18 -10.59 -12.65
N ARG A 386 41.47 -9.66 -13.56
CA ARG A 386 42.75 -8.94 -13.55
C ARG A 386 42.99 -8.14 -12.25
N ILE A 387 41.91 -7.56 -11.69
CA ILE A 387 42.03 -6.83 -10.41
C ILE A 387 42.30 -7.81 -9.25
N ILE A 388 41.63 -8.96 -9.27
CA ILE A 388 41.84 -10.00 -8.25
C ILE A 388 43.27 -10.52 -8.32
N ASP A 389 43.79 -10.84 -9.50
CA ASP A 389 45.17 -11.31 -9.69
C ASP A 389 46.18 -10.29 -9.19
N ILE A 390 45.96 -8.99 -9.49
CA ILE A 390 46.84 -7.92 -9.01
C ILE A 390 46.81 -7.82 -7.48
N SER A 391 45.63 -7.95 -6.85
CA SER A 391 45.50 -7.89 -5.39
C SER A 391 46.18 -9.07 -4.68
N GLN A 392 46.12 -10.26 -5.25
CA GLN A 392 46.82 -11.45 -4.73
C GLN A 392 48.29 -11.35 -4.86
N LEU A 393 48.82 -10.87 -5.99
CA LEU A 393 50.24 -10.61 -6.18
C LEU A 393 50.82 -9.55 -5.22
N SER A 394 49.96 -8.62 -4.76
CA SER A 394 50.41 -7.61 -3.76
C SER A 394 50.41 -8.12 -2.33
N SER A 395 49.62 -9.16 -2.03
CA SER A 395 49.60 -9.80 -0.71
C SER A 395 50.73 -10.81 -0.50
N ASP A 396 51.28 -11.39 -1.59
CA ASP A 396 52.37 -12.34 -1.58
C ASP A 396 53.79 -11.66 -1.55
N LYS A 397 53.87 -10.34 -1.45
CA LYS A 397 55.15 -9.70 -1.20
C LYS A 397 55.59 -10.00 0.23
N PRO A 398 56.77 -10.66 0.43
CA PRO A 398 57.29 -10.88 1.76
C PRO A 398 57.43 -9.53 2.47
N GLU A 399 57.08 -9.49 3.73
CA GLU A 399 57.35 -8.36 4.62
C GLU A 399 58.82 -7.91 4.37
N GLN A 400 58.99 -6.75 3.77
CA GLN A 400 60.28 -6.08 3.79
C GLN A 400 60.53 -5.67 5.24
N ASN A 401 61.06 -6.62 5.99
CA ASN A 401 61.64 -6.36 7.28
C ASN A 401 62.77 -5.32 7.10
N ASP A 402 62.67 -4.24 7.83
CA ASP A 402 63.71 -3.38 8.34
C ASP A 402 64.88 -3.02 7.42
N LEU A 403 64.64 -1.96 6.67
CA LEU A 403 65.76 -1.20 6.08
C LEU A 403 65.91 0.24 6.65
N PHE A 404 65.59 0.40 7.93
CA PHE A 404 66.08 1.63 8.67
C PHE A 404 66.59 1.21 10.04
N GLY A 405 67.79 0.55 10.00
CA GLY A 405 68.65 0.56 11.15
C GLY A 405 69.17 1.97 11.29
N PHE A 406 68.67 2.72 12.23
CA PHE A 406 69.40 3.85 12.81
C PHE A 406 70.37 3.25 13.80
N ASP A 407 71.67 3.10 13.37
CA ASP A 407 72.75 2.93 14.26
C ASP A 407 73.03 4.28 14.97
N ASP A 408 73.08 4.21 16.29
CA ASP A 408 73.52 5.23 17.20
C ASP A 408 74.92 5.71 16.87
N VAL A 409 75.12 7.01 16.77
CA VAL A 409 76.28 7.72 17.30
C VAL A 409 75.87 9.07 17.87
#